data_ca83d346f49d01a03cabb7c824eaa75c
#
_entry.id   ca83d346f49d01a03cabb7c824eaa75c
#
_cell.length_a   1.000
_cell.length_b   1.000
_cell.length_c   1.000
_cell.angle_alpha   90.00
_cell.angle_beta   90.00
_cell.angle_gamma   90.00
#
_symmetry.space_group_name_H-M   'P 1'
#
loop_
_entity.id
_entity.type
_entity.pdbx_description
1 polymer ?
#
loop_
_entity_poly.entity_id
_entity_poly.type
_entity_poly.pdbx_seq_one_letter_code
_entity_poly.pdbx_strand_id
1 'polypeptide(L)'
;MPQLAADWRHRPTHRKVWALAAPMILSNISVPLVALVDSTVIGHLPHAHQLGAVAVGATLFTFMVGLMGFLRMGSTGFAAQAAGRGDGAALRQVLVQGLLLAVGFALLIGLLALPFSQLALHAMQPSAALQQSTEDFFHTRLLGLPAALASYALVGWFLGTQNARAPLAILLTTNLLNIALNLWFVLGLDWGVLGSARASVIAEWSAALLGLALTRPALRAYPGQIMWAALKRWQAWRPLLAVNRDIFLRSLALQLVFLLITVQGARLGEATVAANALLLNGLLLTAYALDGLAHAVEALCGHAIGARNRDTLRRSLVVACGWSLITSLGFAGLFLLGGHLFIDLQTDIDSVRAAAYPYLPYLALLPLIAVWSYLLDGLFIGATRAREMRNAMLVSVLIALPVAVGMSGFGNHGLWIAFLGFMGLRAVTLGWVGWRLQQKGEWIA
;
A
#
# COMPACT_ATOMS: atom_id res chain seq x y z
N MET A 1 -9.58 -27.59 -18.61
CA MET A 1 -10.34 -27.67 -17.35
C MET A 1 -9.80 -28.68 -16.34
N PRO A 2 -9.45 -29.97 -16.64
CA PRO A 2 -8.96 -30.91 -15.64
C PRO A 2 -7.70 -30.44 -14.90
N GLN A 3 -6.80 -29.75 -15.58
CA GLN A 3 -5.55 -29.26 -15.00
C GLN A 3 -5.75 -28.11 -14.00
N LEU A 4 -6.71 -27.20 -14.24
CA LEU A 4 -7.07 -26.13 -13.30
C LEU A 4 -7.68 -26.70 -12.01
N ALA A 5 -8.52 -27.73 -12.14
CA ALA A 5 -9.10 -28.41 -10.98
C ALA A 5 -8.03 -29.16 -10.14
N ALA A 6 -7.04 -29.75 -10.80
CA ALA A 6 -5.90 -30.38 -10.12
C ALA A 6 -5.01 -29.35 -9.40
N ASP A 7 -4.74 -28.22 -10.04
CA ASP A 7 -3.96 -27.13 -9.44
C ASP A 7 -4.69 -26.51 -8.24
N TRP A 8 -6.02 -26.32 -8.33
CA TRP A 8 -6.84 -25.86 -7.21
C TRP A 8 -6.83 -26.83 -6.02
N ARG A 9 -6.85 -28.14 -6.26
CA ARG A 9 -6.84 -29.15 -5.20
C ARG A 9 -5.49 -29.34 -4.50
N HIS A 10 -4.43 -28.62 -4.92
CA HIS A 10 -3.08 -28.78 -4.39
C HIS A 10 -2.94 -28.12 -3.01
N ARG A 11 -3.27 -28.84 -1.94
CA ARG A 11 -3.26 -28.40 -0.53
C ARG A 11 -1.99 -27.64 -0.09
N PRO A 12 -0.75 -28.05 -0.46
CA PRO A 12 0.44 -27.32 -0.06
C PRO A 12 0.47 -25.85 -0.56
N THR A 13 -0.08 -25.60 -1.75
CA THR A 13 -0.15 -24.22 -2.30
C THR A 13 -1.13 -23.35 -1.51
N HIS A 14 -2.29 -23.88 -1.12
CA HIS A 14 -3.24 -23.17 -0.25
C HIS A 14 -2.57 -22.75 1.06
N ARG A 15 -1.83 -23.68 1.71
CA ARG A 15 -1.10 -23.37 2.95
C ARG A 15 -0.07 -22.27 2.75
N LYS A 16 0.66 -22.28 1.63
CA LYS A 16 1.64 -21.22 1.32
C LYS A 16 0.98 -19.88 1.08
N VAL A 17 -0.12 -19.83 0.31
CA VAL A 17 -0.88 -18.59 0.06
C VAL A 17 -1.34 -17.99 1.37
N TRP A 18 -1.99 -18.75 2.25
CA TRP A 18 -2.47 -18.25 3.53
C TRP A 18 -1.37 -17.94 4.53
N ALA A 19 -0.26 -18.67 4.51
CA ALA A 19 0.91 -18.38 5.35
C ALA A 19 1.53 -17.02 5.03
N LEU A 20 1.35 -16.52 3.80
CA LEU A 20 1.79 -15.19 3.39
C LEU A 20 0.67 -14.15 3.50
N ALA A 21 -0.54 -14.48 3.07
CA ALA A 21 -1.66 -13.54 3.03
C ALA A 21 -2.19 -13.18 4.42
N ALA A 22 -2.41 -14.16 5.30
CA ALA A 22 -3.04 -13.92 6.60
C ALA A 22 -2.24 -12.96 7.51
N PRO A 23 -0.90 -13.10 7.67
CA PRO A 23 -0.11 -12.13 8.42
C PRO A 23 -0.18 -10.72 7.83
N MET A 24 -0.21 -10.60 6.50
CA MET A 24 -0.27 -9.31 5.83
C MET A 24 -1.65 -8.66 5.95
N ILE A 25 -2.73 -9.43 5.84
CA ILE A 25 -4.09 -8.95 6.11
C ILE A 25 -4.20 -8.42 7.55
N LEU A 26 -3.70 -9.19 8.52
CA LEU A 26 -3.69 -8.78 9.93
C LEU A 26 -2.90 -7.49 10.15
N SER A 27 -1.74 -7.37 9.50
CA SER A 27 -0.93 -6.14 9.55
C SER A 27 -1.67 -4.95 8.97
N ASN A 28 -2.32 -5.11 7.82
CA ASN A 28 -3.06 -4.03 7.16
C ASN A 28 -4.26 -3.57 8.00
N ILE A 29 -4.98 -4.50 8.64
CA ILE A 29 -6.11 -4.17 9.54
C ILE A 29 -5.64 -3.39 10.78
N SER A 30 -4.40 -3.55 11.23
CA SER A 30 -3.89 -2.80 12.37
C SER A 30 -3.70 -1.30 12.10
N VAL A 31 -3.56 -0.89 10.83
CA VAL A 31 -3.33 0.52 10.44
C VAL A 31 -4.50 1.43 10.84
N PRO A 32 -5.77 1.15 10.48
CA PRO A 32 -6.89 1.99 10.90
C PRO A 32 -7.08 2.02 12.43
N LEU A 33 -6.69 0.95 13.14
CA LEU A 33 -6.75 0.95 14.61
C LEU A 33 -5.77 1.96 15.22
N VAL A 34 -4.56 2.08 14.69
CA VAL A 34 -3.61 3.11 15.11
C VAL A 34 -4.18 4.50 14.87
N ALA A 35 -4.71 4.77 13.68
CA ALA A 35 -5.29 6.06 13.35
C ALA A 35 -6.46 6.44 14.28
N LEU A 36 -7.28 5.46 14.68
CA LEU A 36 -8.37 5.66 15.63
C LEU A 36 -7.83 6.00 17.03
N VAL A 37 -6.82 5.27 17.53
CA VAL A 37 -6.21 5.54 18.84
C VAL A 37 -5.53 6.89 18.83
N ASP A 38 -4.74 7.21 17.80
CA ASP A 38 -4.07 8.50 17.67
C ASP A 38 -5.08 9.66 17.68
N SER A 39 -6.16 9.56 16.90
CA SER A 39 -7.23 10.58 16.90
C SER A 39 -7.90 10.71 18.26
N THR A 40 -8.13 9.59 18.96
CA THR A 40 -8.73 9.60 20.30
C THR A 40 -7.80 10.24 21.32
N VAL A 41 -6.52 9.84 21.35
CA VAL A 41 -5.53 10.39 22.30
C VAL A 41 -5.34 11.88 22.09
N ILE A 42 -5.21 12.31 20.84
CA ILE A 42 -5.01 13.72 20.49
C ILE A 42 -6.28 14.54 20.68
N GLY A 43 -7.46 13.92 20.50
CA GLY A 43 -8.77 14.53 20.77
C GLY A 43 -8.98 14.93 22.24
N HIS A 44 -8.18 14.38 23.17
CA HIS A 44 -8.19 14.76 24.60
C HIS A 44 -7.23 15.90 24.93
N LEU A 45 -6.47 16.44 23.95
CA LEU A 45 -5.63 17.61 24.16
C LEU A 45 -6.48 18.86 24.42
N PRO A 46 -5.97 19.79 25.27
CA PRO A 46 -6.78 20.91 25.77
C PRO A 46 -7.15 21.95 24.71
N HIS A 47 -6.46 21.98 23.55
CA HIS A 47 -6.66 23.01 22.53
C HIS A 47 -6.91 22.45 21.14
N ALA A 48 -7.93 22.96 20.47
CA ALA A 48 -8.34 22.52 19.12
C ALA A 48 -7.22 22.66 18.07
N HIS A 49 -6.35 23.66 18.18
CA HIS A 49 -5.21 23.84 17.26
C HIS A 49 -4.20 22.68 17.34
N GLN A 50 -4.09 22.00 18.47
CA GLN A 50 -3.21 20.84 18.65
C GLN A 50 -3.73 19.63 17.85
N LEU A 51 -5.04 19.38 17.90
CA LEU A 51 -5.69 18.32 17.08
C LEU A 51 -5.52 18.64 15.59
N GLY A 52 -5.76 19.91 15.20
CA GLY A 52 -5.56 20.37 13.82
C GLY A 52 -4.11 20.21 13.35
N ALA A 53 -3.14 20.52 14.22
CA ALA A 53 -1.72 20.42 13.91
C ALA A 53 -1.29 18.99 13.60
N VAL A 54 -1.72 18.03 14.42
CA VAL A 54 -1.43 16.63 14.18
C VAL A 54 -2.13 16.14 12.91
N ALA A 55 -3.39 16.49 12.69
CA ALA A 55 -4.12 16.09 11.49
C ALA A 55 -3.42 16.59 10.20
N VAL A 56 -3.04 17.86 10.15
CA VAL A 56 -2.34 18.46 9.00
C VAL A 56 -0.95 17.86 8.84
N GLY A 57 -0.16 17.83 9.92
CA GLY A 57 1.21 17.31 9.89
C GLY A 57 1.27 15.81 9.52
N ALA A 58 0.37 15.00 10.06
CA ALA A 58 0.27 13.58 9.72
C ALA A 58 -0.16 13.38 8.26
N THR A 59 -1.08 14.19 7.74
CA THR A 59 -1.49 14.13 6.33
C THR A 59 -0.33 14.42 5.39
N LEU A 60 0.43 15.49 5.65
CA LEU A 60 1.61 15.84 4.86
C LEU A 60 2.66 14.72 4.89
N PHE A 61 2.95 14.19 6.08
CA PHE A 61 3.91 13.10 6.25
C PHE A 61 3.45 11.81 5.54
N THR A 62 2.20 11.41 5.72
CA THR A 62 1.63 10.20 5.11
C THR A 62 1.61 10.28 3.60
N PHE A 63 1.30 11.46 3.03
CA PHE A 63 1.37 11.67 1.59
C PHE A 63 2.79 11.46 1.05
N MET A 64 3.80 12.05 1.70
CA MET A 64 5.20 11.93 1.28
C MET A 64 5.70 10.48 1.39
N VAL A 65 5.43 9.82 2.51
CA VAL A 65 5.85 8.42 2.75
C VAL A 65 5.07 7.44 1.89
N GLY A 66 3.78 7.67 1.68
CA GLY A 66 2.92 6.81 0.85
C GLY A 66 3.40 6.68 -0.59
N LEU A 67 3.95 7.76 -1.17
CA LEU A 67 4.55 7.72 -2.51
C LEU A 67 5.79 6.82 -2.59
N MET A 68 6.45 6.53 -1.46
CA MET A 68 7.66 5.69 -1.38
C MET A 68 7.35 4.18 -1.30
N GLY A 69 6.08 3.78 -1.39
CA GLY A 69 5.66 2.37 -1.41
C GLY A 69 6.35 1.51 -2.47
N PHE A 70 6.90 2.13 -3.52
CA PHE A 70 7.71 1.45 -4.52
C PHE A 70 8.96 0.77 -3.94
N LEU A 71 9.54 1.27 -2.84
CA LEU A 71 10.67 0.63 -2.16
C LEU A 71 10.32 -0.78 -1.67
N ARG A 72 9.12 -0.96 -1.13
CA ARG A 72 8.61 -2.29 -0.75
C ARG A 72 8.42 -3.17 -1.98
N MET A 73 7.66 -2.69 -2.97
CA MET A 73 7.28 -3.46 -4.14
C MET A 73 8.49 -3.89 -4.97
N GLY A 74 9.42 -2.97 -5.24
CA GLY A 74 10.66 -3.27 -5.95
C GLY A 74 11.51 -4.29 -5.20
N SER A 75 11.71 -4.10 -3.90
CA SER A 75 12.46 -5.05 -3.07
C SER A 75 11.82 -6.44 -3.07
N THR A 76 10.47 -6.54 -3.03
CA THR A 76 9.77 -7.83 -3.07
C THR A 76 10.09 -8.61 -4.35
N GLY A 77 9.94 -7.99 -5.51
CA GLY A 77 10.12 -8.67 -6.80
C GLY A 77 11.54 -9.20 -6.98
N PHE A 78 12.54 -8.36 -6.75
CA PHE A 78 13.96 -8.77 -6.88
C PHE A 78 14.36 -9.81 -5.84
N ALA A 79 13.94 -9.66 -4.57
CA ALA A 79 14.22 -10.63 -3.52
C ALA A 79 13.54 -11.98 -3.80
N ALA A 80 12.28 -11.97 -4.28
CA ALA A 80 11.56 -13.21 -4.60
C ALA A 80 12.24 -14.00 -5.72
N GLN A 81 12.68 -13.32 -6.78
CA GLN A 81 13.40 -13.98 -7.86
C GLN A 81 14.79 -14.46 -7.43
N ALA A 82 15.52 -13.69 -6.62
CA ALA A 82 16.81 -14.13 -6.08
C ALA A 82 16.66 -15.34 -5.16
N ALA A 83 15.65 -15.33 -4.29
CA ALA A 83 15.31 -16.49 -3.43
C ALA A 83 14.92 -17.73 -4.25
N GLY A 84 14.15 -17.54 -5.32
CA GLY A 84 13.76 -18.61 -6.23
C GLY A 84 14.95 -19.26 -6.94
N ARG A 85 15.99 -18.50 -7.27
CA ARG A 85 17.25 -19.00 -7.82
C ARG A 85 18.18 -19.63 -6.76
N GLY A 86 17.88 -19.47 -5.47
CA GLY A 86 18.79 -19.82 -4.39
C GLY A 86 20.01 -18.92 -4.29
N ASP A 87 19.98 -17.72 -4.92
CA ASP A 87 21.10 -16.79 -5.01
C ASP A 87 21.20 -15.89 -3.78
N GLY A 88 21.92 -16.37 -2.76
CA GLY A 88 22.12 -15.64 -1.52
C GLY A 88 22.96 -14.36 -1.67
N ALA A 89 23.81 -14.26 -2.68
CA ALA A 89 24.58 -13.04 -2.97
C ALA A 89 23.66 -11.95 -3.53
N ALA A 90 22.81 -12.28 -4.50
CA ALA A 90 21.79 -11.37 -5.03
C ALA A 90 20.79 -10.92 -3.95
N LEU A 91 20.36 -11.84 -3.05
CA LEU A 91 19.49 -11.47 -1.91
C LEU A 91 20.11 -10.41 -1.01
N ARG A 92 21.40 -10.55 -0.68
CA ARG A 92 22.13 -9.56 0.12
C ARG A 92 22.29 -8.25 -0.61
N GLN A 93 22.55 -8.32 -1.92
CA GLN A 93 22.65 -7.13 -2.76
C GLN A 93 21.32 -6.35 -2.78
N VAL A 94 20.18 -7.02 -2.98
CA VAL A 94 18.85 -6.38 -2.96
C VAL A 94 18.57 -5.73 -1.60
N LEU A 95 18.93 -6.40 -0.48
CA LEU A 95 18.76 -5.85 0.85
C LEU A 95 19.57 -4.55 1.03
N VAL A 96 20.87 -4.59 0.70
CA VAL A 96 21.75 -3.42 0.86
C VAL A 96 21.31 -2.28 -0.06
N GLN A 97 20.98 -2.57 -1.32
CA GLN A 97 20.48 -1.58 -2.26
C GLN A 97 19.16 -0.96 -1.77
N GLY A 98 18.21 -1.77 -1.28
CA GLY A 98 16.95 -1.30 -0.74
C GLY A 98 17.14 -0.36 0.47
N LEU A 99 18.03 -0.71 1.39
CA LEU A 99 18.35 0.13 2.57
C LEU A 99 19.07 1.42 2.19
N LEU A 100 20.02 1.36 1.27
CA LEU A 100 20.72 2.56 0.77
C LEU A 100 19.78 3.51 0.03
N LEU A 101 18.84 2.97 -0.78
CA LEU A 101 17.79 3.77 -1.41
C LEU A 101 16.85 4.39 -0.38
N ALA A 102 16.47 3.65 0.66
CA ALA A 102 15.64 4.15 1.74
C ALA A 102 16.30 5.36 2.43
N VAL A 103 17.58 5.24 2.78
CA VAL A 103 18.36 6.36 3.38
C VAL A 103 18.50 7.52 2.39
N GLY A 104 18.85 7.25 1.13
CA GLY A 104 19.00 8.28 0.09
C GLY A 104 17.71 9.06 -0.16
N PHE A 105 16.57 8.36 -0.26
CA PHE A 105 15.26 9.02 -0.39
C PHE A 105 14.84 9.73 0.89
N ALA A 106 15.15 9.20 2.07
CA ALA A 106 14.87 9.90 3.32
C ALA A 106 15.63 11.23 3.41
N LEU A 107 16.89 11.27 3.02
CA LEU A 107 17.68 12.49 2.95
C LEU A 107 17.13 13.48 1.92
N LEU A 108 16.81 12.99 0.71
CA LEU A 108 16.23 13.82 -0.35
C LEU A 108 14.89 14.41 0.07
N ILE A 109 13.99 13.58 0.60
CA ILE A 109 12.67 14.03 1.06
C ILE A 109 12.83 14.96 2.25
N GLY A 110 13.70 14.65 3.22
CA GLY A 110 13.97 15.52 4.36
C GLY A 110 14.45 16.91 3.95
N LEU A 111 15.30 17.00 2.91
CA LEU A 111 15.74 18.26 2.34
C LEU A 111 14.60 19.04 1.67
N LEU A 112 13.74 18.33 0.92
CA LEU A 112 12.61 18.94 0.20
C LEU A 112 11.40 19.21 1.11
N ALA A 113 11.30 18.50 2.22
CA ALA A 113 10.17 18.59 3.14
C ALA A 113 10.06 19.97 3.81
N LEU A 114 11.19 20.62 4.11
CA LEU A 114 11.20 21.94 4.71
C LEU A 114 10.54 23.01 3.80
N PRO A 115 11.00 23.23 2.56
CA PRO A 115 10.33 24.19 1.67
C PRO A 115 8.91 23.75 1.30
N PHE A 116 8.63 22.46 1.21
CA PHE A 116 7.29 21.95 0.93
C PHE A 116 6.30 22.25 2.05
N SER A 117 6.68 22.02 3.32
CA SER A 117 5.81 22.30 4.46
C SER A 117 5.52 23.79 4.60
N GLN A 118 6.53 24.65 4.38
CA GLN A 118 6.36 26.11 4.38
C GLN A 118 5.40 26.56 3.28
N LEU A 119 5.55 26.05 2.06
CA LEU A 119 4.65 26.36 0.95
C LEU A 119 3.21 25.90 1.23
N ALA A 120 3.04 24.69 1.75
CA ALA A 120 1.73 24.13 2.09
C ALA A 120 1.03 24.94 3.19
N LEU A 121 1.75 25.29 4.27
CA LEU A 121 1.22 26.09 5.37
C LEU A 121 0.93 27.52 4.92
N HIS A 122 1.78 28.12 4.08
CA HIS A 122 1.51 29.43 3.52
C HIS A 122 0.23 29.44 2.66
N ALA A 123 0.01 28.40 1.86
CA ALA A 123 -1.21 28.27 1.06
C ALA A 123 -2.48 28.07 1.90
N MET A 124 -2.36 27.41 3.05
CA MET A 124 -3.48 27.16 3.98
C MET A 124 -3.82 28.34 4.86
N GLN A 125 -2.89 29.29 5.06
CA GLN A 125 -3.04 30.46 5.94
C GLN A 125 -3.60 30.13 7.34
N PRO A 126 -3.03 29.17 8.07
CA PRO A 126 -3.50 28.78 9.39
C PRO A 126 -3.21 29.89 10.43
N SER A 127 -3.84 29.79 11.61
CA SER A 127 -3.46 30.62 12.76
C SER A 127 -2.00 30.37 13.16
N ALA A 128 -1.33 31.36 13.75
CA ALA A 128 0.06 31.23 14.18
C ALA A 128 0.29 30.03 15.13
N ALA A 129 -0.64 29.78 16.05
CA ALA A 129 -0.56 28.64 16.97
C ALA A 129 -0.68 27.28 16.25
N LEU A 130 -1.57 27.19 15.24
CA LEU A 130 -1.71 25.98 14.42
C LEU A 130 -0.47 25.77 13.56
N GLN A 131 0.06 26.83 12.94
CA GLN A 131 1.28 26.75 12.13
C GLN A 131 2.46 26.23 12.94
N GLN A 132 2.76 26.84 14.09
CA GLN A 132 3.88 26.45 14.94
C GLN A 132 3.76 24.98 15.39
N SER A 133 2.58 24.58 15.87
CA SER A 133 2.35 23.18 16.31
C SER A 133 2.46 22.18 15.16
N THR A 134 2.04 22.55 13.95
CA THR A 134 2.18 21.71 12.75
C THR A 134 3.64 21.56 12.32
N GLU A 135 4.40 22.66 12.33
CA GLU A 135 5.83 22.63 12.01
C GLU A 135 6.60 21.77 13.01
N ASP A 136 6.36 21.94 14.31
CA ASP A 136 6.99 21.17 15.37
C ASP A 136 6.70 19.65 15.24
N PHE A 137 5.45 19.29 14.96
CA PHE A 137 5.06 17.91 14.70
C PHE A 137 5.76 17.37 13.46
N PHE A 138 5.66 18.06 12.36
CA PHE A 138 6.16 17.62 11.06
C PHE A 138 7.69 17.47 11.07
N HIS A 139 8.43 18.46 11.60
CA HIS A 139 9.88 18.38 11.71
C HIS A 139 10.34 17.23 12.60
N THR A 140 9.63 16.99 13.72
CA THR A 140 9.92 15.85 14.57
C THR A 140 9.68 14.54 13.82
N ARG A 141 8.57 14.42 13.06
CA ARG A 141 8.25 13.25 12.26
C ARG A 141 9.29 12.93 11.19
N LEU A 142 9.96 13.95 10.62
CA LEU A 142 11.05 13.74 9.64
C LEU A 142 12.22 12.93 10.20
N LEU A 143 12.46 12.95 11.52
CA LEU A 143 13.48 12.11 12.16
C LEU A 143 13.18 10.61 12.07
N GLY A 144 11.91 10.24 11.93
CA GLY A 144 11.46 8.85 11.72
C GLY A 144 11.54 8.40 10.26
N LEU A 145 11.64 9.34 9.31
CA LEU A 145 11.57 9.04 7.88
C LEU A 145 12.59 7.98 7.41
N PRO A 146 13.88 7.99 7.81
CA PRO A 146 14.82 6.95 7.41
C PRO A 146 14.40 5.56 7.89
N ALA A 147 13.87 5.45 9.09
CA ALA A 147 13.39 4.20 9.68
C ALA A 147 12.11 3.69 8.99
N ALA A 148 11.16 4.59 8.69
CA ALA A 148 9.94 4.25 7.96
C ALA A 148 10.25 3.71 6.56
N LEU A 149 11.13 4.37 5.80
CA LEU A 149 11.53 3.94 4.47
C LEU A 149 12.39 2.67 4.48
N ALA A 150 13.28 2.51 5.49
CA ALA A 150 14.02 1.26 5.68
C ALA A 150 13.07 0.09 5.99
N SER A 151 12.02 0.32 6.78
CA SER A 151 10.98 -0.68 7.06
C SER A 151 10.25 -1.10 5.77
N TYR A 152 9.96 -0.20 4.84
CA TYR A 152 9.41 -0.57 3.53
C TYR A 152 10.33 -1.52 2.76
N ALA A 153 11.62 -1.20 2.66
CA ALA A 153 12.60 -2.06 1.99
C ALA A 153 12.71 -3.44 2.68
N LEU A 154 12.75 -3.47 4.01
CA LEU A 154 12.81 -4.70 4.81
C LEU A 154 11.56 -5.55 4.64
N VAL A 155 10.37 -4.97 4.75
CA VAL A 155 9.09 -5.67 4.54
C VAL A 155 9.05 -6.29 3.14
N GLY A 156 9.42 -5.54 2.11
CA GLY A 156 9.48 -6.05 0.75
C GLY A 156 10.49 -7.20 0.61
N TRP A 157 11.67 -7.06 1.17
CA TRP A 157 12.70 -8.10 1.13
C TRP A 157 12.26 -9.40 1.82
N PHE A 158 11.64 -9.29 3.00
CA PHE A 158 11.10 -10.46 3.71
C PHE A 158 9.97 -11.14 2.97
N LEU A 159 9.04 -10.37 2.38
CA LEU A 159 7.97 -10.93 1.54
C LEU A 159 8.57 -11.71 0.36
N GLY A 160 9.58 -11.13 -0.29
CA GLY A 160 10.28 -11.81 -1.38
C GLY A 160 10.93 -13.13 -0.96
N THR A 161 11.43 -13.23 0.27
CA THR A 161 11.95 -14.50 0.83
C THR A 161 10.85 -15.45 1.35
N GLN A 162 9.57 -15.17 1.07
CA GLN A 162 8.40 -15.91 1.55
C GLN A 162 8.28 -15.94 3.09
N ASN A 163 8.77 -14.93 3.77
CA ASN A 163 8.67 -14.77 5.21
C ASN A 163 7.71 -13.61 5.56
N ALA A 164 6.42 -13.89 5.72
CA ALA A 164 5.44 -12.88 6.12
C ALA A 164 5.38 -12.63 7.64
N ARG A 165 6.04 -13.47 8.46
CA ARG A 165 6.09 -13.28 9.92
C ARG A 165 6.97 -12.10 10.31
N ALA A 166 8.08 -11.88 9.60
CA ALA A 166 8.94 -10.74 9.87
C ALA A 166 8.25 -9.39 9.53
N PRO A 167 7.61 -9.21 8.35
CA PRO A 167 6.74 -8.07 8.09
C PRO A 167 5.67 -7.84 9.15
N LEU A 168 4.96 -8.90 9.56
CA LEU A 168 3.97 -8.81 10.65
C LEU A 168 4.60 -8.29 11.94
N ALA A 169 5.75 -8.82 12.35
CA ALA A 169 6.46 -8.38 13.55
C ALA A 169 6.87 -6.90 13.44
N ILE A 170 7.42 -6.47 12.29
CA ILE A 170 7.81 -5.07 12.04
C ILE A 170 6.60 -4.15 12.18
N LEU A 171 5.50 -4.45 11.46
CA LEU A 171 4.32 -3.61 11.42
C LEU A 171 3.57 -3.58 12.76
N LEU A 172 3.44 -4.73 13.42
CA LEU A 172 2.85 -4.77 14.77
C LEU A 172 3.70 -4.03 15.79
N THR A 173 5.04 -4.13 15.73
CA THR A 173 5.93 -3.37 16.61
C THR A 173 5.75 -1.87 16.39
N THR A 174 5.72 -1.40 15.13
CA THR A 174 5.43 0.00 14.84
C THR A 174 4.11 0.43 15.46
N ASN A 175 3.05 -0.32 15.21
CA ASN A 175 1.70 0.07 15.58
C ASN A 175 1.46 -0.01 17.10
N LEU A 176 1.80 -1.14 17.74
CA LEU A 176 1.57 -1.32 19.17
C LEU A 176 2.46 -0.42 20.01
N LEU A 177 3.73 -0.26 19.64
CA LEU A 177 4.64 0.63 20.35
C LEU A 177 4.24 2.09 20.17
N ASN A 178 3.79 2.49 18.97
CA ASN A 178 3.23 3.82 18.74
C ASN A 178 2.03 4.09 19.65
N ILE A 179 1.07 3.17 19.72
CA ILE A 179 -0.10 3.30 20.61
C ILE A 179 0.34 3.46 22.06
N ALA A 180 1.20 2.56 22.55
CA ALA A 180 1.64 2.58 23.94
C ALA A 180 2.40 3.87 24.30
N LEU A 181 3.31 4.31 23.42
CA LEU A 181 4.07 5.55 23.62
C LEU A 181 3.19 6.80 23.45
N ASN A 182 2.21 6.78 22.57
CA ASN A 182 1.27 7.89 22.41
C ASN A 182 0.45 8.09 23.70
N LEU A 183 -0.11 7.02 24.26
CA LEU A 183 -0.80 7.06 25.56
C LEU A 183 0.11 7.60 26.65
N TRP A 184 1.34 7.12 26.71
CA TRP A 184 2.29 7.52 27.77
C TRP A 184 2.77 8.97 27.60
N PHE A 185 3.20 9.38 26.41
CA PHE A 185 3.79 10.70 26.18
C PHE A 185 2.75 11.81 26.15
N VAL A 186 1.58 11.55 25.55
CA VAL A 186 0.53 12.56 25.38
C VAL A 186 -0.30 12.70 26.66
N LEU A 187 -0.83 11.57 27.19
CA LEU A 187 -1.72 11.58 28.35
C LEU A 187 -0.98 11.45 29.69
N GLY A 188 0.14 10.72 29.72
CA GLY A 188 0.90 10.49 30.95
C GLY A 188 1.91 11.57 31.29
N LEU A 189 2.60 12.13 30.28
CA LEU A 189 3.65 13.14 30.44
C LEU A 189 3.25 14.53 29.98
N ASP A 190 2.04 14.71 29.44
CA ASP A 190 1.52 15.96 28.90
C ASP A 190 2.42 16.64 27.85
N TRP A 191 3.12 15.80 27.04
CA TRP A 191 3.99 16.32 25.97
C TRP A 191 3.23 16.79 24.73
N GLY A 192 1.91 16.70 24.71
CA GLY A 192 1.04 17.20 23.66
C GLY A 192 1.41 16.69 22.27
N VAL A 193 1.40 17.61 21.31
CA VAL A 193 1.67 17.33 19.87
C VAL A 193 3.06 16.72 19.66
N LEU A 194 4.09 17.21 20.34
CA LEU A 194 5.45 16.67 20.27
C LEU A 194 5.56 15.26 20.85
N GLY A 195 4.75 14.95 21.86
CA GLY A 195 4.67 13.59 22.44
C GLY A 195 4.23 12.58 21.39
N SER A 196 3.18 12.90 20.61
CA SER A 196 2.69 12.04 19.54
C SER A 196 3.71 11.85 18.41
N ALA A 197 4.38 12.94 17.99
CA ALA A 197 5.42 12.86 16.97
C ALA A 197 6.61 11.99 17.42
N ARG A 198 7.08 12.15 18.65
CA ARG A 198 8.19 11.35 19.24
C ARG A 198 7.81 9.89 19.41
N ALA A 199 6.56 9.59 19.82
CA ALA A 199 6.04 8.23 19.92
C ALA A 199 6.17 7.49 18.58
N SER A 200 5.75 8.15 17.50
CA SER A 200 5.86 7.60 16.15
C SER A 200 7.30 7.37 15.71
N VAL A 201 8.19 8.33 15.96
CA VAL A 201 9.62 8.22 15.59
C VAL A 201 10.28 7.03 16.32
N ILE A 202 10.05 6.90 17.62
CA ILE A 202 10.62 5.80 18.41
C ILE A 202 10.07 4.46 17.94
N ALA A 203 8.78 4.38 17.65
CA ALA A 203 8.14 3.16 17.14
C ALA A 203 8.73 2.73 15.80
N GLU A 204 8.91 3.67 14.85
CA GLU A 204 9.49 3.42 13.54
C GLU A 204 10.95 2.95 13.62
N TRP A 205 11.78 3.59 14.44
CA TRP A 205 13.17 3.16 14.63
C TRP A 205 13.25 1.80 15.32
N SER A 206 12.42 1.53 16.32
CA SER A 206 12.36 0.23 16.99
C SER A 206 11.99 -0.88 16.01
N ALA A 207 11.02 -0.65 15.15
CA ALA A 207 10.58 -1.60 14.13
C ALA A 207 11.65 -1.83 13.05
N ALA A 208 12.32 -0.77 12.60
CA ALA A 208 13.40 -0.88 11.62
C ALA A 208 14.60 -1.67 12.20
N LEU A 209 14.98 -1.41 13.44
CA LEU A 209 16.05 -2.16 14.15
C LEU A 209 15.67 -3.62 14.34
N LEU A 210 14.42 -3.91 14.74
CA LEU A 210 13.90 -5.28 14.79
C LEU A 210 13.97 -5.95 13.43
N GLY A 211 13.52 -5.28 12.38
CA GLY A 211 13.60 -5.77 11.01
C GLY A 211 15.03 -6.11 10.59
N LEU A 212 15.98 -5.22 10.85
CA LEU A 212 17.42 -5.47 10.61
C LEU A 212 17.93 -6.68 11.39
N ALA A 213 17.57 -6.83 12.66
CA ALA A 213 17.96 -7.98 13.47
C ALA A 213 17.41 -9.30 12.88
N LEU A 214 16.16 -9.29 12.40
CA LEU A 214 15.51 -10.45 11.78
C LEU A 214 16.13 -10.85 10.41
N THR A 215 16.90 -9.96 9.75
CA THR A 215 17.60 -10.34 8.51
C THR A 215 18.66 -11.39 8.75
N ARG A 216 19.34 -11.40 9.90
CA ARG A 216 20.44 -12.33 10.20
C ARG A 216 20.01 -13.81 10.14
N PRO A 217 18.96 -14.26 10.84
CA PRO A 217 18.50 -15.65 10.74
C PRO A 217 17.94 -15.97 9.33
N ALA A 218 17.27 -15.03 8.66
CA ALA A 218 16.77 -15.24 7.30
C ALA A 218 17.91 -15.45 6.29
N LEU A 219 19.01 -14.70 6.40
CA LEU A 219 20.17 -14.83 5.52
C LEU A 219 20.99 -16.12 5.75
N ARG A 220 20.84 -16.78 6.90
CA ARG A 220 21.46 -18.09 7.15
C ARG A 220 20.91 -19.18 6.22
N ALA A 221 19.65 -19.05 5.81
CA ALA A 221 19.02 -19.99 4.87
C ALA A 221 19.52 -19.84 3.43
N TYR A 222 20.19 -18.72 3.11
CA TYR A 222 20.69 -18.39 1.78
C TYR A 222 22.19 -18.08 1.86
N PRO A 223 23.09 -19.07 1.67
CA PRO A 223 24.53 -18.83 1.71
C PRO A 223 24.97 -17.88 0.60
N GLY A 224 25.95 -17.02 0.88
CA GLY A 224 26.45 -16.02 -0.07
C GLY A 224 27.16 -14.88 0.65
N GLN A 225 27.79 -14.01 -0.10
CA GLN A 225 28.50 -12.83 0.39
C GLN A 225 28.02 -11.56 -0.31
N ILE A 226 28.17 -10.42 0.36
CA ILE A 226 27.87 -9.12 -0.24
C ILE A 226 28.95 -8.80 -1.28
N MET A 227 28.54 -8.54 -2.50
CA MET A 227 29.45 -8.14 -3.59
C MET A 227 29.63 -6.61 -3.58
N TRP A 228 30.47 -6.08 -2.69
CA TRP A 228 30.71 -4.65 -2.55
C TRP A 228 31.18 -3.98 -3.85
N ALA A 229 31.97 -4.69 -4.67
CA ALA A 229 32.40 -4.19 -5.98
C ALA A 229 31.22 -4.00 -6.96
N ALA A 230 30.19 -4.83 -6.87
CA ALA A 230 28.98 -4.67 -7.68
C ALA A 230 28.18 -3.43 -7.28
N LEU A 231 28.11 -3.11 -5.99
CA LEU A 231 27.41 -1.91 -5.50
C LEU A 231 28.01 -0.59 -5.99
N LYS A 232 29.29 -0.59 -6.36
CA LYS A 232 29.97 0.58 -6.96
C LYS A 232 29.65 0.76 -8.45
N ARG A 233 29.08 -0.23 -9.12
CA ARG A 233 28.80 -0.19 -10.56
C ARG A 233 27.35 0.26 -10.81
N TRP A 234 27.17 1.29 -11.63
CA TRP A 234 25.85 1.79 -12.02
C TRP A 234 24.94 0.70 -12.63
N GLN A 235 25.52 -0.23 -13.40
CA GLN A 235 24.78 -1.33 -14.01
C GLN A 235 24.01 -2.20 -12.97
N ALA A 236 24.53 -2.33 -11.75
CA ALA A 236 23.87 -3.09 -10.69
C ALA A 236 22.65 -2.37 -10.09
N TRP A 237 22.59 -1.04 -10.20
CA TRP A 237 21.48 -0.23 -9.69
C TRP A 237 20.38 -0.01 -10.72
N ARG A 238 20.75 0.06 -11.99
CA ARG A 238 19.85 0.40 -13.10
C ARG A 238 18.55 -0.41 -13.13
N PRO A 239 18.55 -1.75 -12.97
CA PRO A 239 17.32 -2.54 -12.97
C PRO A 239 16.39 -2.18 -11.82
N LEU A 240 16.91 -2.08 -10.60
CA LEU A 240 16.12 -1.75 -9.40
C LEU A 240 15.55 -0.33 -9.50
N LEU A 241 16.35 0.64 -9.91
CA LEU A 241 15.91 2.02 -10.08
C LEU A 241 14.86 2.16 -11.19
N ALA A 242 14.99 1.43 -12.30
CA ALA A 242 14.01 1.43 -13.38
C ALA A 242 12.66 0.89 -12.91
N VAL A 243 12.65 -0.24 -12.19
CA VAL A 243 11.44 -0.83 -11.61
C VAL A 243 10.80 0.13 -10.60
N ASN A 244 11.60 0.69 -9.69
CA ASN A 244 11.12 1.62 -8.67
C ASN A 244 10.51 2.89 -9.29
N ARG A 245 11.16 3.48 -10.32
CA ARG A 245 10.63 4.62 -11.07
C ARG A 245 9.27 4.29 -11.71
N ASP A 246 9.17 3.12 -12.35
CA ASP A 246 7.97 2.73 -13.07
C ASP A 246 6.80 2.46 -12.10
N ILE A 247 7.07 1.87 -10.92
CA ILE A 247 6.09 1.71 -9.84
C ILE A 247 5.69 3.08 -9.28
N PHE A 248 6.64 3.99 -9.06
CA PHE A 248 6.35 5.34 -8.59
C PHE A 248 5.39 6.08 -9.54
N LEU A 249 5.69 6.10 -10.85
CA LEU A 249 4.85 6.75 -11.85
C LEU A 249 3.45 6.14 -11.92
N ARG A 250 3.35 4.80 -11.82
CA ARG A 250 2.06 4.11 -11.71
C ARG A 250 1.28 4.55 -10.47
N SER A 251 1.94 4.60 -9.32
CA SER A 251 1.31 4.97 -8.05
C SER A 251 0.87 6.43 -8.04
N LEU A 252 1.66 7.32 -8.61
CA LEU A 252 1.30 8.72 -8.78
C LEU A 252 0.05 8.86 -9.67
N ALA A 253 -0.02 8.14 -10.79
CA ALA A 253 -1.19 8.15 -11.65
C ALA A 253 -2.46 7.66 -10.92
N LEU A 254 -2.34 6.63 -10.09
CA LEU A 254 -3.44 6.14 -9.25
C LEU A 254 -3.90 7.19 -8.23
N GLN A 255 -2.97 7.84 -7.54
CA GLN A 255 -3.27 8.89 -6.55
C GLN A 255 -3.97 10.10 -7.20
N LEU A 256 -3.58 10.46 -8.41
CA LEU A 256 -4.27 11.52 -9.17
C LEU A 256 -5.72 11.16 -9.47
N VAL A 257 -6.04 9.91 -9.76
CA VAL A 257 -7.44 9.47 -9.96
C VAL A 257 -8.24 9.62 -8.67
N PHE A 258 -7.70 9.20 -7.51
CA PHE A 258 -8.38 9.40 -6.22
C PHE A 258 -8.58 10.88 -5.88
N LEU A 259 -7.59 11.72 -6.16
CA LEU A 259 -7.70 13.16 -5.99
C LEU A 259 -8.83 13.74 -6.86
N LEU A 260 -8.92 13.32 -8.13
CA LEU A 260 -9.97 13.77 -9.05
C LEU A 260 -11.37 13.34 -8.57
N ILE A 261 -11.53 12.14 -8.02
CA ILE A 261 -12.79 11.68 -7.43
C ILE A 261 -13.20 12.60 -6.28
N THR A 262 -12.27 12.93 -5.39
CA THR A 262 -12.52 13.81 -4.25
C THR A 262 -12.90 15.22 -4.72
N VAL A 263 -12.15 15.80 -5.67
CA VAL A 263 -12.41 17.14 -6.22
C VAL A 263 -13.77 17.19 -6.92
N GLN A 264 -14.12 16.18 -7.72
CA GLN A 264 -15.42 16.15 -8.39
C GLN A 264 -16.56 15.91 -7.39
N GLY A 265 -16.36 15.05 -6.39
CA GLY A 265 -17.33 14.86 -5.31
C GLY A 265 -17.62 16.15 -4.54
N ALA A 266 -16.58 16.96 -4.27
CA ALA A 266 -16.73 18.25 -3.61
C ALA A 266 -17.57 19.26 -4.44
N ARG A 267 -17.46 19.23 -5.77
CA ARG A 267 -18.28 20.08 -6.67
C ARG A 267 -19.76 19.68 -6.67
N LEU A 268 -20.10 18.46 -6.28
CA LEU A 268 -21.48 17.97 -6.21
C LEU A 268 -22.18 18.27 -4.88
N GLY A 269 -21.46 18.87 -3.93
CA GLY A 269 -21.99 19.31 -2.64
C GLY A 269 -21.37 18.61 -1.43
N GLU A 270 -21.51 19.23 -0.26
CA GLU A 270 -20.87 18.80 0.99
C GLU A 270 -21.35 17.39 1.44
N ALA A 271 -22.64 17.10 1.38
CA ALA A 271 -23.18 15.80 1.72
C ALA A 271 -22.67 14.70 0.78
N THR A 272 -22.50 15.01 -0.53
CA THR A 272 -22.01 14.07 -1.52
C THR A 272 -20.53 13.73 -1.32
N VAL A 273 -19.67 14.71 -1.05
CA VAL A 273 -18.24 14.45 -0.81
C VAL A 273 -18.07 13.67 0.49
N ALA A 274 -18.84 13.96 1.53
CA ALA A 274 -18.83 13.20 2.78
C ALA A 274 -19.29 11.76 2.56
N ALA A 275 -20.40 11.55 1.83
CA ALA A 275 -20.89 10.23 1.47
C ALA A 275 -19.86 9.41 0.67
N ASN A 276 -19.22 10.03 -0.32
CA ASN A 276 -18.16 9.38 -1.09
C ASN A 276 -16.95 8.99 -0.22
N ALA A 277 -16.58 9.82 0.75
CA ALA A 277 -15.50 9.48 1.70
C ALA A 277 -15.87 8.23 2.52
N LEU A 278 -17.09 8.11 3.02
CA LEU A 278 -17.54 6.91 3.75
C LEU A 278 -17.53 5.65 2.86
N LEU A 279 -17.97 5.77 1.62
CA LEU A 279 -17.93 4.67 0.66
C LEU A 279 -16.49 4.26 0.29
N LEU A 280 -15.58 5.23 0.15
CA LEU A 280 -14.16 4.95 -0.08
C LEU A 280 -13.48 4.27 1.11
N ASN A 281 -13.97 4.44 2.34
CA ASN A 281 -13.53 3.62 3.48
C ASN A 281 -13.87 2.14 3.28
N GLY A 282 -14.99 1.82 2.64
CA GLY A 282 -15.34 0.45 2.26
C GLY A 282 -14.39 -0.13 1.21
N LEU A 283 -13.98 0.68 0.22
CA LEU A 283 -12.91 0.30 -0.71
C LEU A 283 -11.60 0.03 0.03
N LEU A 284 -11.21 0.90 0.96
CA LEU A 284 -9.97 0.76 1.71
C LEU A 284 -9.95 -0.53 2.54
N LEU A 285 -11.07 -0.86 3.20
CA LEU A 285 -11.23 -2.11 3.95
C LEU A 285 -11.07 -3.34 3.04
N THR A 286 -11.70 -3.31 1.86
CA THR A 286 -11.56 -4.35 0.84
C THR A 286 -10.13 -4.45 0.35
N ALA A 287 -9.48 -3.32 0.08
CA ALA A 287 -8.10 -3.26 -0.39
C ALA A 287 -7.13 -3.90 0.62
N TYR A 288 -7.28 -3.65 1.92
CA TYR A 288 -6.44 -4.27 2.94
C TYR A 288 -6.48 -5.81 2.92
N ALA A 289 -7.64 -6.40 2.65
CA ALA A 289 -7.75 -7.84 2.54
C ALA A 289 -7.18 -8.36 1.20
N LEU A 290 -7.53 -7.73 0.09
CA LEU A 290 -7.06 -8.12 -1.25
C LEU A 290 -5.55 -7.89 -1.43
N ASP A 291 -4.98 -6.84 -0.85
CA ASP A 291 -3.54 -6.59 -0.85
C ASP A 291 -2.77 -7.68 -0.12
N GLY A 292 -3.31 -8.24 0.96
CA GLY A 292 -2.69 -9.38 1.61
C GLY A 292 -2.55 -10.60 0.70
N LEU A 293 -3.57 -10.87 -0.12
CA LEU A 293 -3.52 -11.92 -1.15
C LEU A 293 -2.59 -11.54 -2.31
N ALA A 294 -2.58 -10.28 -2.73
CA ALA A 294 -1.64 -9.78 -3.74
C ALA A 294 -0.18 -9.91 -3.29
N HIS A 295 0.14 -9.66 -2.01
CA HIS A 295 1.47 -9.89 -1.46
C HIS A 295 1.90 -11.37 -1.53
N ALA A 296 0.95 -12.30 -1.32
CA ALA A 296 1.24 -13.73 -1.51
C ALA A 296 1.55 -14.03 -2.99
N VAL A 297 0.84 -13.42 -3.93
CA VAL A 297 1.12 -13.54 -5.37
C VAL A 297 2.49 -12.96 -5.72
N GLU A 298 2.82 -11.75 -5.23
CA GLU A 298 4.14 -11.13 -5.41
C GLU A 298 5.27 -12.11 -5.03
N ALA A 299 5.18 -12.68 -3.84
CA ALA A 299 6.22 -13.58 -3.29
C ALA A 299 6.28 -14.92 -4.02
N LEU A 300 5.14 -15.58 -4.20
CA LEU A 300 5.08 -16.95 -4.77
C LEU A 300 5.37 -16.94 -6.27
N CYS A 301 4.81 -16.00 -7.01
CA CYS A 301 5.05 -15.89 -8.45
C CYS A 301 6.49 -15.44 -8.75
N GLY A 302 7.00 -14.43 -8.01
CA GLY A 302 8.39 -13.99 -8.14
C GLY A 302 9.38 -15.13 -7.87
N HIS A 303 9.15 -15.92 -6.82
CA HIS A 303 9.95 -17.10 -6.50
C HIS A 303 9.87 -18.17 -7.59
N ALA A 304 8.66 -18.48 -8.10
CA ALA A 304 8.47 -19.46 -9.17
C ALA A 304 9.16 -19.04 -10.48
N ILE A 305 9.11 -17.74 -10.82
CA ILE A 305 9.80 -17.16 -11.97
C ILE A 305 11.33 -17.27 -11.78
N GLY A 306 11.83 -16.88 -10.59
CA GLY A 306 13.25 -17.04 -10.27
C GLY A 306 13.73 -18.48 -10.34
N ALA A 307 12.94 -19.44 -9.85
CA ALA A 307 13.21 -20.86 -9.90
C ALA A 307 12.97 -21.49 -11.30
N ARG A 308 12.50 -20.72 -12.29
CA ARG A 308 12.12 -21.18 -13.63
C ARG A 308 11.10 -22.32 -13.62
N ASN A 309 10.15 -22.32 -12.67
CA ASN A 309 9.17 -23.39 -12.47
C ASN A 309 7.76 -22.94 -12.89
N ARG A 310 7.35 -23.31 -14.11
CA ARG A 310 6.06 -22.95 -14.71
C ARG A 310 4.87 -23.57 -13.97
N ASP A 311 5.01 -24.77 -13.47
CA ASP A 311 3.92 -25.46 -12.75
C ASP A 311 3.64 -24.79 -11.40
N THR A 312 4.70 -24.41 -10.67
CA THR A 312 4.56 -23.67 -9.40
C THR A 312 3.95 -22.29 -9.66
N LEU A 313 4.36 -21.59 -10.71
CA LEU A 313 3.77 -20.30 -11.09
C LEU A 313 2.27 -20.42 -11.35
N ARG A 314 1.87 -21.40 -12.20
CA ARG A 314 0.47 -21.63 -12.54
C ARG A 314 -0.36 -21.99 -11.31
N ARG A 315 0.10 -22.96 -10.48
CA ARG A 315 -0.59 -23.37 -9.25
C ARG A 315 -0.76 -22.21 -8.27
N SER A 316 0.26 -21.40 -8.08
CA SER A 316 0.20 -20.24 -7.20
C SER A 316 -0.86 -19.24 -7.68
N LEU A 317 -0.91 -18.96 -8.99
CA LEU A 317 -1.91 -18.07 -9.57
C LEU A 317 -3.33 -18.64 -9.44
N VAL A 318 -3.54 -19.93 -9.78
CA VAL A 318 -4.88 -20.54 -9.70
C VAL A 318 -5.42 -20.50 -8.28
N VAL A 319 -4.61 -20.88 -7.28
CA VAL A 319 -5.02 -20.87 -5.87
C VAL A 319 -5.24 -19.44 -5.37
N ALA A 320 -4.36 -18.52 -5.69
CA ALA A 320 -4.52 -17.12 -5.27
C ALA A 320 -5.74 -16.45 -5.94
N CYS A 321 -5.98 -16.70 -7.24
CA CYS A 321 -7.18 -16.23 -7.95
C CYS A 321 -8.47 -16.74 -7.28
N GLY A 322 -8.52 -18.02 -6.93
CA GLY A 322 -9.69 -18.60 -6.27
C GLY A 322 -9.97 -17.96 -4.91
N TRP A 323 -8.95 -17.79 -4.05
CA TRP A 323 -9.11 -17.16 -2.76
C TRP A 323 -9.44 -15.66 -2.88
N SER A 324 -8.82 -14.96 -3.83
CA SER A 324 -9.12 -13.55 -4.09
C SER A 324 -10.58 -13.36 -4.55
N LEU A 325 -11.09 -14.27 -5.39
CA LEU A 325 -12.50 -14.25 -5.80
C LEU A 325 -13.44 -14.56 -4.63
N ILE A 326 -13.13 -15.56 -3.80
CA ILE A 326 -13.93 -15.89 -2.61
C ILE A 326 -13.97 -14.70 -1.65
N THR A 327 -12.83 -14.08 -1.37
CA THR A 327 -12.74 -12.88 -0.52
C THR A 327 -13.55 -11.72 -1.10
N SER A 328 -13.43 -11.50 -2.40
CA SER A 328 -14.14 -10.44 -3.13
C SER A 328 -15.66 -10.65 -3.11
N LEU A 329 -16.13 -11.90 -3.31
CA LEU A 329 -17.54 -12.26 -3.17
C LEU A 329 -18.04 -12.06 -1.73
N GLY A 330 -17.20 -12.38 -0.74
CA GLY A 330 -17.53 -12.12 0.67
C GLY A 330 -17.74 -10.64 0.96
N PHE A 331 -16.84 -9.76 0.48
CA PHE A 331 -17.01 -8.30 0.64
C PHE A 331 -18.20 -7.77 -0.16
N ALA A 332 -18.42 -8.25 -1.39
CA ALA A 332 -19.60 -7.87 -2.18
C ALA A 332 -20.90 -8.23 -1.45
N GLY A 333 -20.98 -9.44 -0.91
CA GLY A 333 -22.11 -9.87 -0.08
C GLY A 333 -22.27 -9.04 1.20
N LEU A 334 -21.16 -8.72 1.89
CA LEU A 334 -21.16 -7.88 3.07
C LEU A 334 -21.75 -6.49 2.78
N PHE A 335 -21.31 -5.84 1.71
CA PHE A 335 -21.82 -4.51 1.34
C PHE A 335 -23.23 -4.55 0.77
N LEU A 336 -23.61 -5.62 0.07
CA LEU A 336 -24.96 -5.78 -0.44
C LEU A 336 -25.98 -5.96 0.68
N LEU A 337 -25.66 -6.77 1.69
CA LEU A 337 -26.56 -7.12 2.78
C LEU A 337 -26.44 -6.19 3.99
N GLY A 338 -25.23 -5.73 4.29
CA GLY A 338 -24.88 -4.92 5.45
C GLY A 338 -24.47 -3.49 5.15
N GLY A 339 -24.60 -3.03 3.89
CA GLY A 339 -24.11 -1.72 3.47
C GLY A 339 -24.77 -0.55 4.21
N HIS A 340 -26.05 -0.63 4.51
CA HIS A 340 -26.73 0.39 5.33
C HIS A 340 -26.09 0.47 6.73
N LEU A 341 -25.95 -0.67 7.42
CA LEU A 341 -25.29 -0.72 8.72
C LEU A 341 -23.84 -0.22 8.66
N PHE A 342 -23.11 -0.53 7.58
CA PHE A 342 -21.75 -0.05 7.38
C PHE A 342 -21.67 1.48 7.30
N ILE A 343 -22.65 2.14 6.65
CA ILE A 343 -22.73 3.61 6.62
C ILE A 343 -23.18 4.16 7.96
N ASP A 344 -24.21 3.55 8.59
CA ASP A 344 -24.77 4.00 9.86
C ASP A 344 -23.78 3.97 11.02
N LEU A 345 -22.84 3.01 11.00
CA LEU A 345 -21.73 2.94 11.97
C LEU A 345 -20.69 4.04 11.79
N GLN A 346 -20.63 4.69 10.63
CA GLN A 346 -19.63 5.71 10.33
C GLN A 346 -20.13 7.14 10.57
N THR A 347 -21.43 7.39 10.52
CA THR A 347 -22.02 8.73 10.70
C THR A 347 -23.45 8.69 11.23
N ASP A 348 -23.79 9.68 12.05
CA ASP A 348 -25.15 9.93 12.51
C ASP A 348 -25.87 11.05 11.73
N ILE A 349 -25.22 11.60 10.71
CA ILE A 349 -25.74 12.72 9.92
C ILE A 349 -26.69 12.18 8.84
N ASP A 350 -28.00 12.39 9.00
CA ASP A 350 -29.05 11.88 8.11
C ASP A 350 -28.86 12.29 6.64
N SER A 351 -28.42 13.52 6.39
CA SER A 351 -28.17 14.01 5.03
C SER A 351 -27.04 13.27 4.33
N VAL A 352 -26.01 12.87 5.08
CA VAL A 352 -24.86 12.09 4.56
C VAL A 352 -25.26 10.64 4.34
N ARG A 353 -26.04 10.03 5.27
CA ARG A 353 -26.60 8.69 5.11
C ARG A 353 -27.46 8.61 3.85
N ALA A 354 -28.42 9.53 3.71
CA ALA A 354 -29.30 9.60 2.56
C ALA A 354 -28.53 9.80 1.23
N ALA A 355 -27.43 10.56 1.26
CA ALA A 355 -26.56 10.73 0.11
C ALA A 355 -25.72 9.48 -0.22
N ALA A 356 -25.39 8.62 0.76
CA ALA A 356 -24.54 7.44 0.58
C ALA A 356 -25.31 6.19 0.09
N TYR A 357 -26.51 5.96 0.59
CA TYR A 357 -27.29 4.74 0.33
C TYR A 357 -27.50 4.41 -1.16
N PRO A 358 -27.80 5.37 -2.05
CA PRO A 358 -27.97 5.08 -3.48
C PRO A 358 -26.73 4.50 -4.15
N TYR A 359 -25.54 4.67 -3.54
CA TYR A 359 -24.25 4.23 -4.10
C TYR A 359 -23.74 2.91 -3.52
N LEU A 360 -24.46 2.31 -2.56
CA LEU A 360 -24.12 0.99 -2.00
C LEU A 360 -24.00 -0.13 -3.06
N PRO A 361 -24.82 -0.18 -4.13
CA PRO A 361 -24.65 -1.16 -5.19
C PRO A 361 -23.29 -1.04 -5.90
N TYR A 362 -22.80 0.18 -6.09
CA TYR A 362 -21.45 0.40 -6.67
C TYR A 362 -20.36 -0.09 -5.73
N LEU A 363 -20.50 0.17 -4.42
CA LEU A 363 -19.59 -0.34 -3.41
C LEU A 363 -19.58 -1.87 -3.34
N ALA A 364 -20.75 -2.52 -3.46
CA ALA A 364 -20.83 -3.98 -3.50
C ALA A 364 -20.20 -4.58 -4.76
N LEU A 365 -20.30 -3.91 -5.91
CA LEU A 365 -19.72 -4.37 -7.17
C LEU A 365 -18.20 -4.15 -7.23
N LEU A 366 -17.69 -3.14 -6.52
CA LEU A 366 -16.30 -2.71 -6.56
C LEU A 366 -15.29 -3.83 -6.24
N PRO A 367 -15.45 -4.66 -5.18
CA PRO A 367 -14.54 -5.77 -4.90
C PRO A 367 -14.40 -6.75 -6.06
N LEU A 368 -15.50 -7.05 -6.74
CA LEU A 368 -15.54 -8.02 -7.85
C LEU A 368 -14.80 -7.54 -9.09
N ILE A 369 -14.80 -6.23 -9.31
CA ILE A 369 -14.08 -5.60 -10.43
C ILE A 369 -12.62 -5.37 -10.06
N ALA A 370 -12.36 -4.83 -8.87
CA ALA A 370 -11.05 -4.41 -8.44
C ALA A 370 -10.10 -5.58 -8.16
N VAL A 371 -10.61 -6.74 -7.72
CA VAL A 371 -9.80 -7.91 -7.34
C VAL A 371 -8.78 -8.31 -8.40
N TRP A 372 -9.16 -8.25 -9.67
CA TRP A 372 -8.29 -8.63 -10.78
C TRP A 372 -7.10 -7.70 -10.95
N SER A 373 -7.30 -6.39 -10.73
CA SER A 373 -6.20 -5.42 -10.78
C SER A 373 -5.21 -5.62 -9.62
N TYR A 374 -5.66 -5.89 -8.40
CA TYR A 374 -4.79 -6.20 -7.25
C TYR A 374 -3.96 -7.45 -7.48
N LEU A 375 -4.60 -8.51 -7.94
CA LEU A 375 -3.94 -9.78 -8.19
C LEU A 375 -2.90 -9.70 -9.32
N LEU A 376 -3.25 -9.03 -10.42
CA LEU A 376 -2.34 -8.80 -11.53
C LEU A 376 -1.19 -7.88 -11.14
N ASP A 377 -1.43 -6.82 -10.35
CA ASP A 377 -0.37 -5.98 -9.79
C ASP A 377 0.64 -6.86 -9.03
N GLY A 378 0.17 -7.77 -8.17
CA GLY A 378 1.03 -8.72 -7.46
C GLY A 378 1.88 -9.59 -8.39
N LEU A 379 1.29 -10.12 -9.46
CA LEU A 379 2.02 -10.92 -10.46
C LEU A 379 3.11 -10.10 -11.16
N PHE A 380 2.78 -8.89 -11.62
CA PHE A 380 3.73 -8.04 -12.35
C PHE A 380 4.86 -7.52 -11.45
N ILE A 381 4.57 -7.23 -10.17
CA ILE A 381 5.59 -6.87 -9.17
C ILE A 381 6.54 -8.05 -8.94
N GLY A 382 6.01 -9.25 -8.68
CA GLY A 382 6.81 -10.46 -8.50
C GLY A 382 7.67 -10.78 -9.73
N ALA A 383 7.16 -10.52 -10.93
CA ALA A 383 7.88 -10.66 -12.18
C ALA A 383 8.87 -9.51 -12.46
N THR A 384 8.91 -8.46 -11.64
CA THR A 384 9.70 -7.23 -11.87
C THR A 384 9.39 -6.51 -13.20
N ARG A 385 8.15 -6.69 -13.70
CA ARG A 385 7.66 -6.11 -14.97
C ARG A 385 6.87 -4.81 -14.72
N ALA A 386 7.50 -3.88 -14.00
CA ALA A 386 6.89 -2.62 -13.62
C ALA A 386 6.61 -1.69 -14.80
N ARG A 387 7.38 -1.80 -15.90
CA ARG A 387 7.19 -0.99 -17.11
C ARG A 387 5.84 -1.28 -17.74
N GLU A 388 5.49 -2.55 -17.90
CA GLU A 388 4.22 -2.98 -18.44
C GLU A 388 3.05 -2.55 -17.53
N MET A 389 3.23 -2.69 -16.22
CA MET A 389 2.25 -2.28 -15.22
C MET A 389 2.00 -0.76 -15.25
N ARG A 390 3.07 0.06 -15.35
CA ARG A 390 2.97 1.52 -15.53
C ARG A 390 2.22 1.87 -16.82
N ASN A 391 2.60 1.26 -17.93
CA ASN A 391 1.99 1.55 -19.23
C ASN A 391 0.49 1.21 -19.23
N ALA A 392 0.11 0.05 -18.67
CA ALA A 392 -1.30 -0.34 -18.53
C ALA A 392 -2.07 0.66 -17.64
N MET A 393 -1.48 1.15 -16.54
CA MET A 393 -2.08 2.19 -15.71
C MET A 393 -2.30 3.49 -16.49
N LEU A 394 -1.29 3.97 -17.21
CA LEU A 394 -1.40 5.21 -18.00
C LEU A 394 -2.46 5.09 -19.08
N VAL A 395 -2.52 3.96 -19.78
CA VAL A 395 -3.58 3.70 -20.78
C VAL A 395 -4.96 3.71 -20.12
N SER A 396 -5.09 3.07 -18.95
CA SER A 396 -6.35 3.05 -18.20
C SER A 396 -6.81 4.45 -17.78
N VAL A 397 -5.88 5.29 -17.32
CA VAL A 397 -6.17 6.69 -16.94
C VAL A 397 -6.56 7.50 -18.17
N LEU A 398 -5.80 7.39 -19.27
CA LEU A 398 -6.08 8.12 -20.52
C LEU A 398 -7.45 7.79 -21.11
N ILE A 399 -7.94 6.56 -20.96
CA ILE A 399 -9.28 6.16 -21.40
C ILE A 399 -10.34 6.59 -20.38
N ALA A 400 -10.06 6.43 -19.08
CA ALA A 400 -11.03 6.72 -18.02
C ALA A 400 -11.33 8.22 -17.87
N LEU A 401 -10.35 9.11 -18.10
CA LEU A 401 -10.54 10.55 -17.95
C LEU A 401 -11.60 11.12 -18.92
N PRO A 402 -11.56 10.88 -20.22
CA PRO A 402 -12.63 11.31 -21.14
C PRO A 402 -13.99 10.72 -20.79
N VAL A 403 -14.03 9.45 -20.35
CA VAL A 403 -15.27 8.80 -19.89
C VAL A 403 -15.82 9.53 -18.65
N ALA A 404 -14.99 9.84 -17.69
CA ALA A 404 -15.40 10.57 -16.48
C ALA A 404 -15.95 11.98 -16.83
N VAL A 405 -15.34 12.68 -17.79
CA VAL A 405 -15.83 13.97 -18.28
C VAL A 405 -17.18 13.80 -18.98
N GLY A 406 -17.31 12.81 -19.86
CA GLY A 406 -18.57 12.52 -20.55
C GLY A 406 -19.72 12.11 -19.62
N MET A 407 -19.37 11.48 -18.48
CA MET A 407 -20.34 11.05 -17.47
C MET A 407 -20.66 12.13 -16.42
N SER A 408 -20.04 13.31 -16.47
CA SER A 408 -20.23 14.40 -15.49
C SER A 408 -21.68 14.88 -15.39
N GLY A 409 -22.45 14.81 -16.48
CA GLY A 409 -23.88 15.15 -16.48
C GLY A 409 -24.78 14.25 -15.65
N PHE A 410 -24.30 13.05 -15.26
CA PHE A 410 -25.03 12.12 -14.39
C PHE A 410 -24.71 12.31 -12.89
N GLY A 411 -24.04 13.41 -12.53
CA GLY A 411 -23.70 13.74 -11.15
C GLY A 411 -22.83 12.65 -10.50
N ASN A 412 -23.14 12.30 -9.24
CA ASN A 412 -22.35 11.31 -8.49
C ASN A 412 -22.47 9.87 -9.04
N HIS A 413 -23.57 9.51 -9.71
CA HIS A 413 -23.67 8.23 -10.42
C HIS A 413 -22.64 8.14 -11.53
N GLY A 414 -22.47 9.22 -12.31
CA GLY A 414 -21.44 9.30 -13.35
C GLY A 414 -20.03 9.12 -12.78
N LEU A 415 -19.74 9.72 -11.62
CA LEU A 415 -18.47 9.59 -10.91
C LEU A 415 -18.18 8.13 -10.52
N TRP A 416 -19.15 7.43 -9.92
CA TRP A 416 -18.99 6.03 -9.51
C TRP A 416 -18.89 5.07 -10.70
N ILE A 417 -19.66 5.28 -11.77
CA ILE A 417 -19.55 4.48 -13.02
C ILE A 417 -18.16 4.67 -13.62
N ALA A 418 -17.66 5.90 -13.71
CA ALA A 418 -16.34 6.19 -14.23
C ALA A 418 -15.24 5.55 -13.38
N PHE A 419 -15.39 5.55 -12.06
CA PHE A 419 -14.44 4.92 -11.14
C PHE A 419 -14.42 3.39 -11.28
N LEU A 420 -15.58 2.73 -11.30
CA LEU A 420 -15.68 1.29 -11.55
C LEU A 420 -15.12 0.93 -12.95
N GLY A 421 -15.43 1.76 -13.96
CA GLY A 421 -14.87 1.63 -15.30
C GLY A 421 -13.35 1.71 -15.31
N PHE A 422 -12.77 2.66 -14.57
CA PHE A 422 -11.32 2.77 -14.40
C PHE A 422 -10.71 1.51 -13.76
N MET A 423 -11.32 1.00 -12.68
CA MET A 423 -10.85 -0.24 -12.05
C MET A 423 -10.94 -1.44 -12.97
N GLY A 424 -12.02 -1.54 -13.77
CA GLY A 424 -12.17 -2.57 -14.80
C GLY A 424 -11.13 -2.45 -15.93
N LEU A 425 -10.88 -1.23 -16.41
CA LEU A 425 -9.85 -0.97 -17.43
C LEU A 425 -8.46 -1.38 -16.97
N ARG A 426 -8.10 -1.13 -15.71
CA ARG A 426 -6.84 -1.61 -15.12
C ARG A 426 -6.72 -3.14 -15.20
N ALA A 427 -7.80 -3.84 -14.83
CA ALA A 427 -7.84 -5.29 -14.90
C ALA A 427 -7.71 -5.82 -16.34
N VAL A 428 -8.44 -5.21 -17.29
CA VAL A 428 -8.43 -5.60 -18.69
C VAL A 428 -7.08 -5.32 -19.36
N THR A 429 -6.51 -4.13 -19.17
CA THR A 429 -5.22 -3.75 -19.77
C THR A 429 -4.08 -4.62 -19.25
N LEU A 430 -4.00 -4.83 -17.93
CA LEU A 430 -3.00 -5.73 -17.33
C LEU A 430 -3.24 -7.18 -17.72
N GLY A 431 -4.49 -7.64 -17.73
CA GLY A 431 -4.86 -8.99 -18.12
C GLY A 431 -4.47 -9.29 -19.58
N TRP A 432 -4.70 -8.34 -20.48
CA TRP A 432 -4.31 -8.46 -21.88
C TRP A 432 -2.77 -8.52 -22.06
N VAL A 433 -2.03 -7.67 -21.35
CA VAL A 433 -0.57 -7.72 -21.36
C VAL A 433 -0.09 -9.05 -20.78
N GLY A 434 -0.67 -9.49 -19.66
CA GLY A 434 -0.33 -10.78 -19.02
C GLY A 434 -0.60 -11.98 -19.95
N TRP A 435 -1.72 -11.97 -20.66
CA TRP A 435 -2.05 -13.00 -21.65
C TRP A 435 -1.06 -13.03 -22.81
N ARG A 436 -0.67 -11.84 -23.36
CA ARG A 436 0.37 -11.76 -24.40
C ARG A 436 1.71 -12.33 -23.95
N LEU A 437 2.13 -11.99 -22.72
CA LEU A 437 3.38 -12.52 -22.14
C LEU A 437 3.31 -14.05 -21.97
N GLN A 438 2.15 -14.57 -21.60
CA GLN A 438 1.92 -16.01 -21.49
C GLN A 438 2.04 -16.69 -22.84
N GLN A 439 1.44 -16.14 -23.90
CA GLN A 439 1.52 -16.72 -25.25
C GLN A 439 2.95 -16.76 -25.80
N LYS A 440 3.74 -15.72 -25.49
CA LYS A 440 5.15 -15.66 -25.90
C LYS A 440 6.08 -16.48 -25.00
N GLY A 441 5.58 -17.03 -23.89
CA GLY A 441 6.39 -17.75 -22.91
C GLY A 441 7.34 -16.87 -22.10
N GLU A 442 7.12 -15.54 -22.10
CA GLU A 442 8.04 -14.54 -21.54
C GLU A 442 7.97 -14.39 -20.01
N TRP A 443 7.08 -15.11 -19.32
CA TRP A 443 7.05 -15.11 -17.85
C TRP A 443 8.27 -15.80 -17.24
N ILE A 444 8.77 -16.82 -17.90
CA ILE A 444 9.91 -17.63 -17.50
C ILE A 444 10.82 -17.73 -18.73
N ALA A 445 11.70 -16.78 -18.87
CA ALA A 445 12.72 -16.74 -19.92
C ALA A 445 14.01 -17.41 -19.47
#